data_2e59c7754b1937f243ead22ad53b0eae
#
_entry.id   2e59c7754b1937f243ead22ad53b0eae
#
_cell.length_a   1.000
_cell.length_b   1.000
_cell.length_c   1.000
_cell.angle_alpha   90.00
_cell.angle_beta   90.00
_cell.angle_gamma   90.00
#
_symmetry.space_group_name_H-M   'P 1'
#
loop_
_entity.id
_entity.type
_entity.pdbx_description
1 polymer ?
#
loop_
_entity_poly.entity_id
_entity_poly.type
_entity_poly.pdbx_seq_one_letter_code
_entity_poly.pdbx_strand_id
1 'polypeptide(L)'
;MSEFSREYLELLSEKYPDEAAVCSEIINLRAILALPMGTEHFISDLHGEYAAVRHILNNCSGVILEKVLRLFEAEIGEERCRSLCTLIYYPHEKLSAMREAGEYTHDRLKSALTMLRTLAETLSSKYTRSYVRKQMPPKWSFVLDELLHMQRDEYSNLSLIHISEPTRHAQI
;
A
#
# COMPACT_ATOMS: atom_id res chain seq x y z
N MET A 1 -3.82 -34.20 24.45
CA MET A 1 -3.97 -32.83 24.93
C MET A 1 -2.68 -32.45 25.59
N SER A 2 -1.88 -31.55 25.04
CA SER A 2 -0.64 -31.09 25.68
C SER A 2 -1.02 -30.31 26.93
N GLU A 3 -0.56 -30.78 28.11
CA GLU A 3 -0.66 -30.01 29.34
C GLU A 3 0.17 -28.72 29.14
N PHE A 4 -0.52 -27.57 29.10
CA PHE A 4 0.19 -26.29 29.18
C PHE A 4 0.89 -26.21 30.54
N SER A 5 2.14 -25.72 30.52
CA SER A 5 2.89 -25.55 31.78
C SER A 5 2.16 -24.53 32.67
N ARG A 6 2.27 -24.71 33.98
CA ARG A 6 1.68 -23.80 34.97
C ARG A 6 2.14 -22.36 34.76
N GLU A 7 3.44 -22.20 34.50
CA GLU A 7 4.05 -20.88 34.20
C GLU A 7 3.40 -20.18 32.99
N TYR A 8 3.09 -20.95 31.94
CA TYR A 8 2.40 -20.41 30.77
C TYR A 8 0.97 -19.95 31.10
N LEU A 9 0.25 -20.69 31.93
CA LEU A 9 -1.09 -20.30 32.36
C LEU A 9 -1.07 -19.08 33.28
N GLU A 10 -0.04 -18.95 34.15
CA GLU A 10 0.15 -17.76 34.97
C GLU A 10 0.40 -16.51 34.11
N LEU A 11 1.27 -16.58 33.08
CA LEU A 11 1.48 -15.48 32.13
C LEU A 11 0.20 -15.11 31.35
N LEU A 12 -0.59 -16.11 30.97
CA LEU A 12 -1.87 -15.85 30.31
C LEU A 12 -2.85 -15.15 31.24
N SER A 13 -2.88 -15.52 32.53
CA SER A 13 -3.78 -14.89 33.49
C SER A 13 -3.43 -13.44 33.81
N GLU A 14 -2.15 -13.07 33.74
CA GLU A 14 -1.72 -11.67 33.83
C GLU A 14 -2.19 -10.87 32.61
N LYS A 15 -2.11 -11.46 31.41
CA LYS A 15 -2.52 -10.80 30.16
C LYS A 15 -4.05 -10.70 30.02
N TYR A 16 -4.77 -11.70 30.49
CA TYR A 16 -6.22 -11.83 30.38
C TYR A 16 -6.83 -12.07 31.77
N PRO A 17 -7.00 -11.01 32.58
CA PRO A 17 -7.36 -11.11 33.99
C PRO A 17 -8.81 -11.61 34.24
N ASP A 18 -9.67 -11.53 33.23
CA ASP A 18 -11.06 -11.92 33.34
C ASP A 18 -11.61 -12.55 32.03
N GLU A 19 -12.78 -13.14 32.11
CA GLU A 19 -13.46 -13.78 30.99
C GLU A 19 -13.76 -12.79 29.84
N ALA A 20 -14.08 -11.53 30.17
CA ALA A 20 -14.37 -10.51 29.17
C ALA A 20 -13.12 -10.18 28.34
N ALA A 21 -11.95 -10.11 28.97
CA ALA A 21 -10.69 -9.90 28.29
C ALA A 21 -10.33 -11.08 27.35
N VAL A 22 -10.56 -12.31 27.81
CA VAL A 22 -10.38 -13.52 26.98
C VAL A 22 -11.33 -13.50 25.78
N CYS A 23 -12.60 -13.25 26.00
CA CYS A 23 -13.61 -13.22 24.93
C CYS A 23 -13.30 -12.11 23.91
N SER A 24 -12.89 -10.94 24.38
CA SER A 24 -12.50 -9.81 23.53
C SER A 24 -11.32 -10.19 22.63
N GLU A 25 -10.30 -10.84 23.18
CA GLU A 25 -9.14 -11.27 22.40
C GLU A 25 -9.50 -12.39 21.39
N ILE A 26 -10.36 -13.33 21.76
CA ILE A 26 -10.86 -14.37 20.83
C ILE A 26 -11.59 -13.73 19.66
N ILE A 27 -12.45 -12.73 19.90
CA ILE A 27 -13.16 -12.01 18.85
C ILE A 27 -12.16 -11.27 17.95
N ASN A 28 -11.19 -10.58 18.54
CA ASN A 28 -10.14 -9.87 17.82
C ASN A 28 -9.31 -10.80 16.94
N LEU A 29 -8.84 -11.92 17.47
CA LEU A 29 -8.08 -12.92 16.71
C LEU A 29 -8.90 -13.55 15.59
N ARG A 30 -10.19 -13.86 15.83
CA ARG A 30 -11.08 -14.34 14.77
C ARG A 30 -11.27 -13.31 13.67
N ALA A 31 -11.43 -12.04 14.02
CA ALA A 31 -11.51 -10.97 13.03
C ALA A 31 -10.21 -10.86 12.21
N ILE A 32 -9.04 -10.98 12.84
CA ILE A 32 -7.73 -10.98 12.16
C ILE A 32 -7.62 -12.17 11.19
N LEU A 33 -8.02 -13.36 11.63
CA LEU A 33 -8.01 -14.57 10.79
C LEU A 33 -8.97 -14.49 9.58
N ALA A 34 -10.02 -13.69 9.70
CA ALA A 34 -10.98 -13.45 8.61
C ALA A 34 -10.51 -12.36 7.63
N LEU A 35 -9.42 -11.63 7.92
CA LEU A 35 -8.87 -10.64 6.99
C LEU A 35 -8.32 -11.33 5.75
N PRO A 36 -8.44 -10.67 4.57
CA PRO A 36 -7.82 -11.19 3.36
C PRO A 36 -6.32 -11.37 3.54
N MET A 37 -5.83 -12.56 3.29
CA MET A 37 -4.40 -12.87 3.28
C MET A 37 -3.72 -12.23 2.07
N GLY A 38 -2.52 -11.73 2.24
CA GLY A 38 -1.67 -11.32 1.14
C GLY A 38 -1.17 -12.51 0.32
N THR A 39 -0.59 -12.25 -0.84
CA THR A 39 0.09 -13.29 -1.62
C THR A 39 1.42 -13.61 -0.95
N GLU A 40 1.65 -14.90 -0.69
CA GLU A 40 2.91 -15.41 -0.15
C GLU A 40 3.75 -16.02 -1.28
N HIS A 41 5.04 -15.68 -1.31
CA HIS A 41 5.98 -16.19 -2.30
C HIS A 41 7.04 -17.03 -1.61
N PHE A 42 7.19 -18.27 -2.06
CA PHE A 42 8.21 -19.20 -1.59
C PHE A 42 9.35 -19.26 -2.61
N ILE A 43 10.55 -18.91 -2.19
CA ILE A 43 11.76 -18.91 -3.03
C ILE A 43 12.78 -19.81 -2.35
N SER A 44 13.27 -20.84 -3.07
CA SER A 44 14.23 -21.78 -2.51
C SER A 44 15.67 -21.31 -2.65
N ASP A 45 16.14 -21.09 -3.87
CA ASP A 45 17.54 -20.77 -4.17
C ASP A 45 17.67 -19.48 -4.98
N LEU A 46 18.54 -18.59 -4.54
CA LEU A 46 18.75 -17.30 -5.18
C LEU A 46 19.96 -17.29 -6.14
N HIS A 47 20.91 -18.17 -5.97
CA HIS A 47 22.14 -18.34 -6.79
C HIS A 47 22.88 -17.03 -7.11
N GLY A 48 22.74 -15.99 -6.27
CA GLY A 48 23.33 -14.67 -6.52
C GLY A 48 22.64 -13.82 -7.59
N GLU A 49 21.49 -14.24 -8.11
CA GLU A 49 20.70 -13.53 -9.14
C GLU A 49 19.92 -12.35 -8.56
N TYR A 50 20.64 -11.31 -8.10
CA TYR A 50 20.07 -10.14 -7.46
C TYR A 50 18.98 -9.46 -8.30
N ALA A 51 19.21 -9.28 -9.60
CA ALA A 51 18.28 -8.58 -10.48
C ALA A 51 16.94 -9.32 -10.60
N ALA A 52 16.98 -10.65 -10.74
CA ALA A 52 15.79 -11.49 -10.80
C ALA A 52 15.01 -11.47 -9.49
N VAL A 53 15.69 -11.59 -8.36
CA VAL A 53 15.06 -11.53 -7.03
C VAL A 53 14.43 -10.16 -6.78
N ARG A 54 15.14 -9.08 -7.09
CA ARG A 54 14.60 -7.71 -6.98
C ARG A 54 13.36 -7.53 -7.86
N HIS A 55 13.36 -8.08 -9.07
CA HIS A 55 12.20 -8.04 -9.94
C HIS A 55 11.00 -8.77 -9.34
N ILE A 56 11.20 -9.97 -8.79
CA ILE A 56 10.14 -10.73 -8.13
C ILE A 56 9.58 -9.97 -6.93
N LEU A 57 10.44 -9.38 -6.09
CA LEU A 57 10.02 -8.61 -4.94
C LEU A 57 9.23 -7.35 -5.32
N ASN A 58 9.65 -6.65 -6.38
CA ASN A 58 8.96 -5.45 -6.85
C ASN A 58 7.63 -5.76 -7.53
N ASN A 59 7.59 -6.83 -8.33
CA ASN A 59 6.43 -7.22 -9.14
C ASN A 59 5.39 -8.02 -8.32
N CYS A 60 5.79 -8.59 -7.20
CA CYS A 60 4.96 -9.52 -6.43
C CYS A 60 4.39 -10.63 -7.34
N SER A 61 3.10 -10.79 -7.45
CA SER A 61 2.45 -11.81 -8.29
C SER A 61 2.05 -11.32 -9.70
N GLY A 62 2.45 -10.10 -10.10
CA GLY A 62 1.97 -9.48 -11.34
C GLY A 62 0.51 -8.99 -11.30
N VAL A 63 -0.19 -9.20 -10.20
CA VAL A 63 -1.60 -8.82 -10.00
C VAL A 63 -1.82 -7.31 -10.19
N ILE A 64 -0.81 -6.50 -9.93
CA ILE A 64 -0.91 -5.04 -10.11
C ILE A 64 -1.19 -4.68 -11.57
N LEU A 65 -0.50 -5.32 -12.53
CA LEU A 65 -0.74 -5.07 -13.95
C LEU A 65 -2.19 -5.40 -14.33
N GLU A 66 -2.71 -6.54 -13.89
CA GLU A 66 -4.11 -6.92 -14.14
C GLU A 66 -5.08 -5.86 -13.57
N LYS A 67 -4.83 -5.38 -12.36
CA LYS A 67 -5.67 -4.33 -11.75
C LYS A 67 -5.57 -3.00 -12.48
N VAL A 68 -4.38 -2.60 -12.90
CA VAL A 68 -4.15 -1.36 -13.66
C VAL A 68 -4.85 -1.43 -15.02
N LEU A 69 -4.71 -2.53 -15.75
CA LEU A 69 -5.42 -2.75 -17.02
C LEU A 69 -6.95 -2.65 -16.81
N ARG A 70 -7.47 -3.40 -15.85
CA ARG A 70 -8.91 -3.41 -15.56
C ARG A 70 -9.46 -2.00 -15.24
N LEU A 71 -8.68 -1.16 -14.57
CA LEU A 71 -9.13 0.18 -14.15
C LEU A 71 -8.97 1.23 -15.25
N PHE A 72 -7.92 1.15 -16.05
CA PHE A 72 -7.49 2.28 -16.87
C PHE A 72 -7.30 1.97 -18.35
N GLU A 73 -7.26 0.70 -18.79
CA GLU A 73 -6.98 0.34 -20.18
C GLU A 73 -7.91 1.03 -21.17
N ALA A 74 -9.22 1.10 -20.87
CA ALA A 74 -10.21 1.73 -21.72
C ALA A 74 -10.00 3.25 -21.87
N GLU A 75 -9.37 3.89 -20.89
CA GLU A 75 -9.17 5.35 -20.85
C GLU A 75 -7.80 5.75 -21.42
N ILE A 76 -6.74 5.05 -21.05
CA ILE A 76 -5.37 5.45 -21.39
C ILE A 76 -4.64 4.48 -22.32
N GLY A 77 -5.19 3.30 -22.57
CA GLY A 77 -4.59 2.24 -23.39
C GLY A 77 -3.55 1.39 -22.65
N GLU A 78 -3.28 0.20 -23.18
CA GLU A 78 -2.41 -0.79 -22.56
C GLU A 78 -0.98 -0.29 -22.34
N GLU A 79 -0.39 0.41 -23.31
CA GLU A 79 1.00 0.90 -23.23
C GLU A 79 1.20 1.84 -22.03
N ARG A 80 0.27 2.77 -21.81
CA ARG A 80 0.32 3.68 -20.67
C ARG A 80 0.07 2.95 -19.35
N CYS A 81 -0.77 1.92 -19.33
CA CYS A 81 -0.95 1.05 -18.18
C CYS A 81 0.35 0.33 -17.82
N ARG A 82 1.06 -0.22 -18.79
CA ARG A 82 2.38 -0.85 -18.59
C ARG A 82 3.43 0.16 -18.10
N SER A 83 3.41 1.39 -18.63
CA SER A 83 4.28 2.48 -18.18
C SER A 83 3.99 2.86 -16.72
N LEU A 84 2.72 2.90 -16.30
CA LEU A 84 2.34 3.12 -14.91
C LEU A 84 2.83 1.98 -13.99
N CYS A 85 2.72 0.73 -14.42
CA CYS A 85 3.27 -0.40 -13.69
C CYS A 85 4.80 -0.32 -13.55
N THR A 86 5.51 0.13 -14.59
CA THR A 86 6.94 0.39 -14.51
C THR A 86 7.26 1.45 -13.46
N LEU A 87 6.45 2.50 -13.35
CA LEU A 87 6.60 3.52 -12.31
C LEU A 87 6.38 2.95 -10.91
N ILE A 88 5.43 2.02 -10.74
CA ILE A 88 5.16 1.36 -9.46
C ILE A 88 6.32 0.45 -9.06
N TYR A 89 6.82 -0.37 -9.99
CA TYR A 89 7.85 -1.37 -9.71
C TYR A 89 9.26 -0.80 -9.62
N TYR A 90 9.56 0.23 -10.42
CA TYR A 90 10.88 0.85 -10.57
C TYR A 90 10.78 2.38 -10.56
N PRO A 91 10.31 2.99 -9.45
CA PRO A 91 10.01 4.43 -9.41
C PRO A 91 11.23 5.30 -9.68
N HIS A 92 12.40 4.96 -9.14
CA HIS A 92 13.61 5.75 -9.32
C HIS A 92 14.09 5.73 -10.76
N GLU A 93 14.18 4.56 -11.36
CA GLU A 93 14.62 4.33 -12.72
C GLU A 93 13.66 4.99 -13.72
N LYS A 94 12.35 4.81 -13.51
CA LYS A 94 11.33 5.41 -14.39
C LYS A 94 11.31 6.94 -14.30
N LEU A 95 11.41 7.52 -13.11
CA LEU A 95 11.44 8.97 -12.94
C LEU A 95 12.73 9.58 -13.52
N SER A 96 13.88 8.90 -13.44
CA SER A 96 15.12 9.34 -14.08
C SER A 96 14.98 9.33 -15.61
N ALA A 97 14.48 8.24 -16.19
CA ALA A 97 14.22 8.16 -17.62
C ALA A 97 13.23 9.24 -18.11
N MET A 98 12.17 9.53 -17.33
CA MET A 98 11.23 10.61 -17.66
C MET A 98 11.89 12.00 -17.63
N ARG A 99 12.85 12.24 -16.72
CA ARG A 99 13.61 13.50 -16.68
C ARG A 99 14.50 13.64 -17.90
N GLU A 100 15.22 12.60 -18.26
CA GLU A 100 16.11 12.57 -19.44
C GLU A 100 15.33 12.75 -20.75
N ALA A 101 14.13 12.18 -20.84
CA ALA A 101 13.23 12.32 -22.00
C ALA A 101 12.47 13.66 -22.03
N GLY A 102 12.60 14.53 -21.03
CA GLY A 102 11.81 15.77 -20.94
C GLY A 102 10.33 15.56 -20.64
N GLU A 103 9.97 14.36 -20.19
CA GLU A 103 8.59 13.95 -19.88
C GLU A 103 8.21 14.17 -18.40
N TYR A 104 9.12 14.64 -17.58
CA TYR A 104 8.91 14.95 -16.17
C TYR A 104 8.18 16.28 -16.01
N THR A 105 6.89 16.31 -16.35
CA THR A 105 6.06 17.51 -16.28
C THR A 105 5.07 17.40 -15.13
N HIS A 106 4.63 18.55 -14.60
CA HIS A 106 3.64 18.62 -13.53
C HIS A 106 2.36 17.87 -13.88
N ASP A 107 1.83 18.05 -15.09
CA ASP A 107 0.58 17.40 -15.52
C ASP A 107 0.70 15.88 -15.62
N ARG A 108 1.84 15.37 -16.10
CA ARG A 108 2.10 13.91 -16.12
C ARG A 108 2.21 13.34 -14.72
N LEU A 109 2.88 14.03 -13.80
CA LEU A 109 2.99 13.60 -12.41
C LEU A 109 1.64 13.64 -11.70
N LYS A 110 0.87 14.70 -11.93
CA LYS A 110 -0.49 14.83 -11.40
C LYS A 110 -1.39 13.70 -11.88
N SER A 111 -1.37 13.40 -13.18
CA SER A 111 -2.12 12.28 -13.75
C SER A 111 -1.69 10.93 -13.15
N ALA A 112 -0.38 10.70 -13.04
CA ALA A 112 0.14 9.48 -12.43
C ALA A 112 -0.30 9.34 -10.95
N LEU A 113 -0.21 10.41 -10.15
CA LEU A 113 -0.66 10.41 -8.76
C LEU A 113 -2.16 10.13 -8.63
N THR A 114 -2.98 10.69 -9.52
CA THR A 114 -4.43 10.43 -9.54
C THR A 114 -4.71 8.95 -9.81
N MET A 115 -4.03 8.36 -10.80
CA MET A 115 -4.17 6.93 -11.11
C MET A 115 -3.66 6.04 -9.97
N LEU A 116 -2.51 6.35 -9.38
CA LEU A 116 -1.96 5.62 -8.24
C LEU A 116 -2.90 5.66 -7.04
N ARG A 117 -3.53 6.80 -6.80
CA ARG A 117 -4.54 6.94 -5.75
C ARG A 117 -5.76 6.04 -6.01
N THR A 118 -6.36 6.11 -7.20
CA THR A 118 -7.51 5.26 -7.57
C THR A 118 -7.18 3.77 -7.47
N LEU A 119 -5.96 3.39 -7.88
CA LEU A 119 -5.47 2.02 -7.69
C LEU A 119 -5.37 1.66 -6.21
N ALA A 120 -4.78 2.53 -5.38
CA ALA A 120 -4.64 2.31 -3.95
C ALA A 120 -6.00 2.22 -3.24
N GLU A 121 -6.98 3.06 -3.58
CA GLU A 121 -8.36 2.97 -3.12
C GLU A 121 -8.97 1.61 -3.46
N THR A 122 -8.83 1.16 -4.70
CA THR A 122 -9.36 -0.13 -5.16
C THR A 122 -8.72 -1.31 -4.41
N LEU A 123 -7.40 -1.27 -4.23
CA LEU A 123 -6.66 -2.33 -3.54
C LEU A 123 -6.93 -2.36 -2.04
N SER A 124 -7.12 -1.20 -1.43
CA SER A 124 -7.36 -1.05 0.01
C SER A 124 -8.82 -1.29 0.42
N SER A 125 -9.77 -1.25 -0.53
CA SER A 125 -11.21 -1.34 -0.25
C SER A 125 -11.64 -2.59 0.51
N LYS A 126 -10.87 -3.68 0.41
CA LYS A 126 -11.13 -4.94 1.11
C LYS A 126 -10.58 -5.00 2.54
N TYR A 127 -9.84 -3.97 2.97
CA TYR A 127 -9.23 -3.89 4.29
C TYR A 127 -9.87 -2.78 5.12
N THR A 128 -9.75 -2.88 6.44
CA THR A 128 -10.19 -1.79 7.32
C THR A 128 -9.25 -0.59 7.21
N ARG A 129 -9.79 0.62 7.40
CA ARG A 129 -8.99 1.87 7.41
C ARG A 129 -7.81 1.80 8.38
N SER A 130 -8.04 1.25 9.59
CA SER A 130 -6.99 1.08 10.59
C SER A 130 -5.86 0.17 10.12
N TYR A 131 -6.19 -0.92 9.41
CA TYR A 131 -5.20 -1.81 8.84
C TYR A 131 -4.37 -1.11 7.76
N VAL A 132 -5.03 -0.46 6.79
CA VAL A 132 -4.38 0.27 5.70
C VAL A 132 -3.44 1.35 6.26
N ARG A 133 -3.90 2.13 7.22
CA ARG A 133 -3.09 3.18 7.86
C ARG A 133 -1.83 2.66 8.54
N LYS A 134 -1.89 1.48 9.17
CA LYS A 134 -0.71 0.84 9.78
C LYS A 134 0.35 0.40 8.77
N GLN A 135 -0.04 0.14 7.51
CA GLN A 135 0.88 -0.24 6.43
C GLN A 135 1.50 0.96 5.71
N MET A 136 0.98 2.16 5.94
CA MET A 136 1.52 3.38 5.33
C MET A 136 2.85 3.79 5.98
N PRO A 137 3.78 4.39 5.21
CA PRO A 137 4.99 4.97 5.77
C PRO A 137 4.64 5.97 6.88
N PRO A 138 5.19 5.86 8.10
CA PRO A 138 4.79 6.68 9.25
C PRO A 138 4.82 8.19 8.97
N LYS A 139 5.84 8.66 8.24
CA LYS A 139 6.01 10.07 7.88
C LYS A 139 4.86 10.62 7.02
N TRP A 140 4.24 9.79 6.20
CA TRP A 140 3.24 10.19 5.21
C TRP A 140 1.85 9.62 5.52
N SER A 141 1.70 8.85 6.59
CA SER A 141 0.47 8.10 6.88
C SER A 141 -0.76 8.98 6.98
N PHE A 142 -0.65 10.17 7.58
CA PHE A 142 -1.74 11.12 7.68
C PHE A 142 -2.18 11.63 6.30
N VAL A 143 -1.24 12.14 5.51
CA VAL A 143 -1.54 12.71 4.18
C VAL A 143 -2.09 11.65 3.23
N LEU A 144 -1.52 10.45 3.26
CA LEU A 144 -1.98 9.34 2.42
C LEU A 144 -3.37 8.84 2.84
N ASP A 145 -3.64 8.78 4.14
CA ASP A 145 -4.95 8.39 4.67
C ASP A 145 -6.04 9.40 4.28
N GLU A 146 -5.75 10.70 4.38
CA GLU A 146 -6.65 11.77 3.92
C GLU A 146 -6.89 11.67 2.41
N LEU A 147 -5.83 11.53 1.60
CA LEU A 147 -5.94 11.39 0.15
C LEU A 147 -6.76 10.19 -0.30
N LEU A 148 -6.69 9.06 0.43
CA LEU A 148 -7.47 7.86 0.11
C LEU A 148 -8.95 7.99 0.47
N HIS A 149 -9.31 8.85 1.44
CA HIS A 149 -10.68 8.93 1.95
C HIS A 149 -11.40 10.23 1.58
N MET A 150 -10.70 11.18 0.92
CA MET A 150 -11.30 12.42 0.42
C MET A 150 -12.31 12.16 -0.68
N GLN A 151 -13.44 12.87 -0.70
CA GLN A 151 -14.44 12.77 -1.76
C GLN A 151 -13.92 13.38 -3.06
N ARG A 152 -14.31 12.81 -4.21
CA ARG A 152 -13.80 13.22 -5.54
C ARG A 152 -14.01 14.69 -5.88
N ASP A 153 -15.08 15.29 -5.37
CA ASP A 153 -15.46 16.67 -5.70
C ASP A 153 -14.59 17.73 -4.99
N GLU A 154 -13.88 17.33 -3.92
CA GLU A 154 -13.00 18.23 -3.17
C GLU A 154 -11.57 18.33 -3.73
N TYR A 155 -11.24 17.49 -4.72
CA TYR A 155 -9.86 17.38 -5.27
C TYR A 155 -9.38 18.60 -6.03
N SER A 156 -10.27 19.36 -6.62
CA SER A 156 -9.88 20.49 -7.46
C SER A 156 -9.20 21.61 -6.67
N ASN A 157 -9.45 21.67 -5.36
CA ASN A 157 -9.04 22.82 -4.54
C ASN A 157 -7.94 22.54 -3.50
N LEU A 158 -7.71 21.32 -3.05
CA LEU A 158 -6.86 21.07 -1.87
C LEU A 158 -5.69 20.12 -2.07
N SER A 159 -5.81 19.10 -2.92
CA SER A 159 -4.95 17.93 -2.74
C SER A 159 -3.57 18.04 -3.35
N LEU A 160 -3.45 18.64 -4.53
CA LEU A 160 -2.19 18.59 -5.27
C LEU A 160 -1.33 19.84 -5.11
N ILE A 161 -1.94 20.97 -4.76
CA ILE A 161 -1.21 22.20 -4.47
C ILE A 161 -0.40 22.06 -3.16
N HIS A 162 -0.98 21.44 -2.13
CA HIS A 162 -0.30 21.23 -0.85
C HIS A 162 0.80 20.15 -0.87
N ILE A 163 0.70 19.18 -1.77
CA ILE A 163 1.75 18.13 -1.92
C ILE A 163 2.89 18.61 -2.80
N SER A 164 2.61 19.45 -3.79
CA SER A 164 3.62 19.98 -4.71
C SER A 164 4.40 21.19 -4.19
N GLU A 165 3.92 21.88 -3.14
CA GLU A 165 4.60 23.02 -2.52
C GLU A 165 4.82 22.84 -0.99
N PRO A 166 5.62 21.87 -0.54
CA PRO A 166 5.87 21.69 0.89
C PRO A 166 6.73 22.80 1.52
N THR A 167 7.22 23.73 0.74
CA THR A 167 8.21 24.73 1.19
C THR A 167 7.63 26.08 1.59
N ARG A 168 6.35 26.39 1.33
CA ARG A 168 5.76 27.69 1.66
C ARG A 168 5.24 27.88 3.09
N HIS A 169 5.04 26.80 3.84
CA HIS A 169 4.53 26.88 5.22
C HIS A 169 5.56 26.54 6.30
N ALA A 170 6.84 26.40 5.97
CA ALA A 170 7.91 26.23 6.95
C ALA A 170 8.63 27.53 7.31
N GLN A 171 8.09 28.69 6.96
CA GLN A 171 8.59 30.00 7.37
C GLN A 171 7.48 30.81 8.03
N ILE A 172 7.13 30.43 9.25
CA ILE A 172 6.67 31.35 10.33
C ILE A 172 7.14 30.75 11.65
#